data_5392059d5e9ac5322133ebfa98cc23f8
#
_entry.id   5392059d5e9ac5322133ebfa98cc23f8
#
_cell.length_a   1.000
_cell.length_b   1.000
_cell.length_c   1.000
_cell.angle_alpha   90.00
_cell.angle_beta   90.00
_cell.angle_gamma   90.00
#
_symmetry.space_group_name_H-M   'P 1'
#
loop_
_entity.id
_entity.type
_entity.pdbx_description
1 polymer ?
#
loop_
_entity_poly.entity_id
_entity_poly.type
_entity_poly.pdbx_seq_one_letter_code
_entity_poly.pdbx_strand_id
1 'polypeptide(L)'
;MFRFIARTALLLALAVPSFAKQPADPRLKNSFRAPDKNGWTYVHLEGSPAEIGFQNGYLLSAEIDDMLKVFTLEMTHDNKKDWQFFRDSARTMMWPHIESEYREELQGIADGAIAQGVKIDLWDVVALNASMEWEYYVKQYNKDHAIQSAASLVAPEHCSAFVATGSYTKDGKVVIAHNNWTSYLDGARWTIVFDIVPAKGNRMLMDGLPGFIHSADDFVENSAGIVITETTIGHFNGYDPNGIPEFVRARKAAQYSNSIDDFARIMKDGNNGGYANNWLLADIKTNEIASLELGLKNVTLEKKTDGYFVGSNFPVNENLIREETDFDPKDMSVSANARHVRWEQLMAENKGKIDVNAAERFMADHYDTYTKKEEADERTLDGHIDLSPRGSPPWQPPHGNAGAVQNKVADAAMIAHMSFTAHAGHACGMDFKAGDQLREHPEFGWEQGVLRDMDAYPWTKFSIAK
;
A
#
# COMPACT_ATOMS: atom_id res chain seq x y z
N MET A 1 -75.48 17.93 48.88
CA MET A 1 -75.15 18.89 47.83
C MET A 1 -73.72 18.64 47.45
N PHE A 2 -73.42 17.68 46.54
CA PHE A 2 -72.09 17.30 46.10
C PHE A 2 -71.90 17.82 44.68
N ARG A 3 -70.89 18.66 44.47
CA ARG A 3 -70.47 19.17 43.15
C ARG A 3 -69.39 18.22 42.56
N PHE A 4 -69.73 17.54 41.46
CA PHE A 4 -68.74 16.87 40.64
C PHE A 4 -67.96 17.88 39.78
N ILE A 5 -66.63 17.88 39.89
CA ILE A 5 -65.73 18.61 38.98
C ILE A 5 -65.15 17.59 37.97
N ALA A 6 -65.63 17.70 36.72
CA ALA A 6 -65.07 16.94 35.63
C ALA A 6 -63.72 17.55 35.23
N ARG A 7 -62.63 16.78 35.32
CA ARG A 7 -61.30 17.16 34.76
C ARG A 7 -61.23 16.58 33.35
N THR A 8 -61.23 17.47 32.36
CA THR A 8 -60.96 17.11 30.96
C THR A 8 -59.44 17.03 30.77
N ALA A 9 -58.91 15.85 30.54
CA ALA A 9 -57.50 15.66 30.17
C ALA A 9 -57.34 15.89 28.66
N LEU A 10 -56.61 16.94 28.30
CA LEU A 10 -56.23 17.25 26.93
C LEU A 10 -54.97 16.41 26.56
N LEU A 11 -55.15 15.37 25.76
CA LEU A 11 -54.05 14.57 25.17
C LEU A 11 -53.42 15.39 24.03
N LEU A 12 -52.24 15.99 24.26
CA LEU A 12 -51.41 16.51 23.20
C LEU A 12 -50.72 15.30 22.49
N ALA A 13 -51.17 14.97 21.30
CA ALA A 13 -50.45 14.06 20.41
C ALA A 13 -49.21 14.78 19.85
N LEU A 14 -48.04 14.45 20.37
CA LEU A 14 -46.76 14.84 19.78
C LEU A 14 -46.59 14.07 18.45
N ALA A 15 -46.83 14.75 17.33
CA ALA A 15 -46.44 14.22 16.01
C ALA A 15 -44.93 14.12 15.94
N VAL A 16 -44.36 12.93 16.06
CA VAL A 16 -42.96 12.65 15.76
C VAL A 16 -42.83 12.76 14.25
N PRO A 17 -41.95 13.68 13.75
CA PRO A 17 -41.74 13.73 12.31
C PRO A 17 -41.14 12.39 11.86
N SER A 18 -41.89 11.67 11.03
CA SER A 18 -41.39 10.50 10.31
C SER A 18 -40.37 11.01 9.30
N PHE A 19 -39.08 10.92 9.61
CA PHE A 19 -38.05 11.09 8.60
C PHE A 19 -38.23 9.97 7.58
N ALA A 20 -38.81 10.28 6.44
CA ALA A 20 -38.79 9.38 5.29
C ALA A 20 -37.32 9.06 5.02
N LYS A 21 -36.97 7.77 5.08
CA LYS A 21 -35.64 7.30 4.70
C LYS A 21 -35.39 7.80 3.29
N GLN A 22 -34.42 8.71 3.09
CA GLN A 22 -34.03 9.11 1.74
C GLN A 22 -33.74 7.85 0.94
N PRO A 23 -34.18 7.77 -0.32
CA PRO A 23 -33.83 6.64 -1.16
C PRO A 23 -32.30 6.52 -1.18
N ALA A 24 -31.79 5.31 -1.01
CA ALA A 24 -30.36 5.06 -1.07
C ALA A 24 -29.82 5.52 -2.44
N ASP A 25 -28.66 6.17 -2.44
CA ASP A 25 -28.01 6.61 -3.70
C ASP A 25 -27.83 5.40 -4.62
N PRO A 26 -28.32 5.44 -5.88
CA PRO A 26 -28.27 4.29 -6.78
C PRO A 26 -26.82 3.82 -7.08
N ARG A 27 -25.84 4.70 -6.92
CA ARG A 27 -24.43 4.36 -7.10
C ARG A 27 -23.89 3.40 -6.02
N LEU A 28 -24.56 3.30 -4.88
CA LEU A 28 -24.23 2.36 -3.79
C LEU A 28 -24.81 0.96 -4.00
N LYS A 29 -25.55 0.74 -5.09
CA LYS A 29 -26.08 -0.57 -5.40
C LYS A 29 -24.94 -1.57 -5.55
N ASN A 30 -25.10 -2.74 -4.94
CA ASN A 30 -24.14 -3.86 -4.92
C ASN A 30 -22.84 -3.60 -4.13
N SER A 31 -22.65 -2.44 -3.54
CA SER A 31 -21.46 -2.17 -2.70
C SER A 31 -21.79 -2.32 -1.22
N PHE A 32 -20.78 -2.69 -0.43
CA PHE A 32 -20.90 -2.74 1.03
C PHE A 32 -19.55 -2.65 1.73
N ARG A 33 -19.59 -2.23 2.99
CA ARG A 33 -18.49 -2.37 3.95
C ARG A 33 -18.88 -3.46 4.94
N ALA A 34 -18.01 -4.45 5.12
CA ALA A 34 -18.18 -5.47 6.15
C ALA A 34 -17.78 -4.91 7.54
N PRO A 35 -18.24 -5.53 8.64
CA PRO A 35 -17.69 -5.24 9.95
C PRO A 35 -16.18 -5.47 9.99
N ASP A 36 -15.45 -4.58 10.66
CA ASP A 36 -14.00 -4.66 10.77
C ASP A 36 -13.61 -5.98 11.46
N LYS A 37 -12.49 -6.56 10.99
CA LYS A 37 -12.02 -7.86 11.45
C LYS A 37 -10.51 -7.85 11.64
N ASN A 38 -10.05 -8.05 12.88
CA ASN A 38 -8.63 -8.16 13.20
C ASN A 38 -7.78 -7.02 12.59
N GLY A 39 -8.22 -5.77 12.83
CA GLY A 39 -7.55 -4.57 12.33
C GLY A 39 -7.83 -4.21 10.88
N TRP A 40 -8.52 -5.06 10.11
CA TRP A 40 -8.82 -4.84 8.70
C TRP A 40 -10.27 -4.41 8.46
N THR A 41 -10.45 -3.47 7.53
CA THR A 41 -11.74 -3.10 6.95
C THR A 41 -11.87 -3.71 5.55
N TYR A 42 -12.95 -4.44 5.30
CA TYR A 42 -13.25 -5.03 3.98
C TYR A 42 -14.35 -4.24 3.29
N VAL A 43 -14.10 -3.85 2.04
CA VAL A 43 -15.10 -3.20 1.19
C VAL A 43 -15.26 -3.92 -0.14
N HIS A 44 -16.51 -4.10 -0.56
CA HIS A 44 -16.87 -4.59 -1.88
C HIS A 44 -17.37 -3.43 -2.74
N LEU A 45 -16.78 -3.25 -3.92
CA LEU A 45 -17.07 -2.17 -4.86
C LEU A 45 -17.39 -2.78 -6.22
N GLU A 46 -18.49 -2.36 -6.85
CA GLU A 46 -18.93 -2.91 -8.13
C GLU A 46 -19.55 -1.84 -9.03
N GLY A 47 -19.18 -1.81 -10.29
CA GLY A 47 -19.83 -0.97 -11.29
C GLY A 47 -18.90 -0.31 -12.30
N SER A 48 -19.34 0.81 -12.86
CA SER A 48 -18.53 1.71 -13.67
C SER A 48 -17.45 2.42 -12.85
N PRO A 49 -16.42 3.00 -13.45
CA PRO A 49 -15.36 3.72 -12.72
C PRO A 49 -15.94 4.79 -11.78
N ALA A 50 -16.90 5.60 -12.24
CA ALA A 50 -17.54 6.62 -11.41
C ALA A 50 -18.33 6.02 -10.23
N GLU A 51 -18.97 4.84 -10.40
CA GLU A 51 -19.68 4.16 -9.32
C GLU A 51 -18.70 3.57 -8.30
N ILE A 52 -17.66 2.89 -8.75
CA ILE A 52 -16.60 2.32 -7.89
C ILE A 52 -15.94 3.44 -7.06
N GLY A 53 -15.58 4.55 -7.71
CA GLY A 53 -15.03 5.71 -7.02
C GLY A 53 -15.98 6.28 -5.99
N PHE A 54 -17.25 6.47 -6.35
CA PHE A 54 -18.26 6.97 -5.41
C PHE A 54 -18.45 6.05 -4.20
N GLN A 55 -18.49 4.75 -4.42
CA GLN A 55 -18.60 3.74 -3.37
C GLN A 55 -17.41 3.79 -2.42
N ASN A 56 -16.17 3.85 -2.95
CA ASN A 56 -14.94 4.01 -2.16
C ASN A 56 -15.03 5.27 -1.28
N GLY A 57 -15.27 6.43 -1.89
CA GLY A 57 -15.37 7.71 -1.19
C GLY A 57 -16.48 7.75 -0.13
N TYR A 58 -17.62 7.11 -0.41
CA TYR A 58 -18.77 7.09 0.49
C TYR A 58 -18.57 6.13 1.67
N LEU A 59 -18.10 4.90 1.40
CA LEU A 59 -17.97 3.84 2.41
C LEU A 59 -16.76 4.02 3.33
N LEU A 60 -15.73 4.74 2.86
CA LEU A 60 -14.48 5.00 3.58
C LEU A 60 -14.29 6.50 3.91
N SER A 61 -15.35 7.28 3.92
CA SER A 61 -15.29 8.74 4.05
C SER A 61 -14.57 9.23 5.31
N ALA A 62 -14.76 8.54 6.44
CA ALA A 62 -14.10 8.89 7.70
C ALA A 62 -12.59 8.58 7.67
N GLU A 63 -12.23 7.46 7.08
CA GLU A 63 -10.85 7.03 6.89
C GLU A 63 -10.12 7.95 5.89
N ILE A 64 -10.81 8.39 4.83
CA ILE A 64 -10.28 9.35 3.84
C ILE A 64 -10.02 10.72 4.49
N ASP A 65 -10.95 11.23 5.31
CA ASP A 65 -10.77 12.49 6.03
C ASP A 65 -9.57 12.45 6.99
N ASP A 66 -9.38 11.32 7.65
CA ASP A 66 -8.25 11.08 8.53
C ASP A 66 -6.93 10.96 7.75
N MET A 67 -6.93 10.20 6.67
CA MET A 67 -5.75 10.02 5.81
C MET A 67 -5.29 11.33 5.17
N LEU A 68 -6.23 12.17 4.71
CA LEU A 68 -5.91 13.49 4.17
C LEU A 68 -5.18 14.38 5.19
N LYS A 69 -5.57 14.32 6.47
CA LYS A 69 -4.90 15.08 7.54
C LYS A 69 -3.48 14.59 7.75
N VAL A 70 -3.29 13.29 7.75
CA VAL A 70 -1.99 12.65 7.97
C VAL A 70 -1.05 12.94 6.81
N PHE A 71 -1.46 12.67 5.58
CA PHE A 71 -0.62 12.97 4.40
C PHE A 71 -0.32 14.46 4.26
N THR A 72 -1.26 15.34 4.56
CA THR A 72 -1.00 16.78 4.58
C THR A 72 0.11 17.13 5.55
N LEU A 73 0.09 16.55 6.75
CA LEU A 73 1.11 16.77 7.78
C LEU A 73 2.47 16.20 7.34
N GLU A 74 2.50 14.94 6.96
CA GLU A 74 3.72 14.19 6.61
C GLU A 74 4.39 14.78 5.37
N MET A 75 3.65 14.95 4.27
CA MET A 75 4.19 15.52 3.03
C MET A 75 4.72 16.94 3.24
N THR A 76 4.04 17.76 4.06
CA THR A 76 4.51 19.11 4.39
C THR A 76 5.78 19.05 5.24
N HIS A 77 5.82 18.13 6.22
CA HIS A 77 6.98 17.97 7.09
C HIS A 77 8.20 17.47 6.31
N ASP A 78 8.05 16.42 5.52
CA ASP A 78 9.17 15.75 4.88
C ASP A 78 9.68 16.50 3.64
N ASN A 79 8.77 16.95 2.79
CA ASN A 79 9.14 17.61 1.54
C ASN A 79 9.36 19.12 1.67
N LYS A 80 9.01 19.73 2.80
CA LYS A 80 9.07 21.20 3.02
C LYS A 80 8.29 21.99 1.97
N LYS A 81 7.18 21.39 1.50
CA LYS A 81 6.21 21.99 0.58
C LYS A 81 4.84 21.98 1.24
N ASP A 82 4.01 23.00 1.03
CA ASP A 82 2.64 22.98 1.53
C ASP A 82 1.76 22.03 0.69
N TRP A 83 0.62 21.64 1.24
CA TRP A 83 -0.32 20.74 0.56
C TRP A 83 -0.82 21.31 -0.77
N GLN A 84 -0.92 22.62 -0.89
CA GLN A 84 -1.34 23.30 -2.13
C GLN A 84 -0.36 23.04 -3.27
N PHE A 85 0.95 22.93 -2.99
CA PHE A 85 1.95 22.55 -3.99
C PHE A 85 1.64 21.18 -4.62
N PHE A 86 1.27 20.18 -3.81
CA PHE A 86 0.95 18.84 -4.29
C PHE A 86 -0.36 18.84 -5.09
N ARG A 87 -1.39 19.56 -4.64
CA ARG A 87 -2.65 19.74 -5.36
C ARG A 87 -2.47 20.41 -6.73
N ASP A 88 -1.67 21.46 -6.79
CA ASP A 88 -1.38 22.17 -8.05
C ASP A 88 -0.54 21.29 -9.00
N SER A 89 0.40 20.53 -8.49
CA SER A 89 1.19 19.56 -9.25
C SER A 89 0.32 18.41 -9.77
N ALA A 90 -0.57 17.87 -8.94
CA ALA A 90 -1.55 16.87 -9.34
C ALA A 90 -2.41 17.35 -10.52
N ARG A 91 -2.88 18.61 -10.47
CA ARG A 91 -3.71 19.22 -11.51
C ARG A 91 -2.95 19.50 -12.79
N THR A 92 -1.75 20.04 -12.70
CA THR A 92 -1.03 20.59 -13.88
C THR A 92 -0.08 19.59 -14.52
N MET A 93 0.50 18.69 -13.75
CA MET A 93 1.50 17.73 -14.20
C MET A 93 0.91 16.31 -14.36
N MET A 94 0.19 15.78 -13.37
CA MET A 94 -0.29 14.39 -13.43
C MET A 94 -1.59 14.22 -14.20
N TRP A 95 -2.59 15.08 -13.94
CA TRP A 95 -3.93 14.97 -14.53
C TRP A 95 -3.95 14.86 -16.05
N PRO A 96 -3.14 15.61 -16.83
CA PRO A 96 -3.12 15.48 -18.29
C PRO A 96 -2.81 14.07 -18.80
N HIS A 97 -2.09 13.27 -18.00
CA HIS A 97 -1.63 11.93 -18.36
C HIS A 97 -2.50 10.79 -17.79
N ILE A 98 -3.56 11.11 -17.04
CA ILE A 98 -4.51 10.12 -16.51
C ILE A 98 -5.59 9.84 -17.55
N GLU A 99 -5.87 8.57 -17.83
CA GLU A 99 -6.94 8.15 -18.75
C GLU A 99 -8.33 8.46 -18.17
N SER A 100 -9.34 8.64 -19.06
CA SER A 100 -10.70 9.03 -18.65
C SER A 100 -11.33 8.08 -17.64
N GLU A 101 -11.08 6.78 -17.77
CA GLU A 101 -11.57 5.74 -16.86
C GLU A 101 -11.16 6.03 -15.41
N TYR A 102 -9.89 6.32 -15.19
CA TYR A 102 -9.37 6.59 -13.83
C TYR A 102 -9.66 8.01 -13.37
N ARG A 103 -9.83 8.98 -14.29
CA ARG A 103 -10.36 10.31 -13.94
C ARG A 103 -11.78 10.24 -13.38
N GLU A 104 -12.62 9.38 -13.96
CA GLU A 104 -14.00 9.16 -13.49
C GLU A 104 -14.00 8.48 -12.13
N GLU A 105 -13.11 7.52 -11.88
CA GLU A 105 -12.98 6.84 -10.59
C GLU A 105 -12.51 7.82 -9.50
N LEU A 106 -11.45 8.60 -9.75
CA LEU A 106 -10.92 9.61 -8.83
C LEU A 106 -11.96 10.71 -8.50
N GLN A 107 -12.71 11.20 -9.51
CA GLN A 107 -13.81 12.14 -9.27
C GLN A 107 -14.91 11.49 -8.43
N GLY A 108 -15.23 10.23 -8.70
CA GLY A 108 -16.20 9.47 -7.92
C GLY A 108 -15.82 9.41 -6.43
N ILE A 109 -14.54 9.18 -6.10
CA ILE A 109 -14.05 9.16 -4.72
C ILE A 109 -14.32 10.51 -4.04
N ALA A 110 -13.97 11.61 -4.69
CA ALA A 110 -14.25 12.95 -4.15
C ALA A 110 -15.75 13.14 -3.92
N ASP A 111 -16.59 12.81 -4.91
CA ASP A 111 -18.05 12.95 -4.82
C ASP A 111 -18.65 12.12 -3.69
N GLY A 112 -18.17 10.88 -3.50
CA GLY A 112 -18.61 9.99 -2.43
C GLY A 112 -18.26 10.51 -1.04
N ALA A 113 -17.04 10.96 -0.84
CA ALA A 113 -16.58 11.56 0.42
C ALA A 113 -17.33 12.87 0.73
N ILE A 114 -17.53 13.74 -0.27
CA ILE A 114 -18.32 14.97 -0.13
C ILE A 114 -19.77 14.65 0.25
N ALA A 115 -20.37 13.61 -0.31
CA ALA A 115 -21.73 13.19 0.04
C ALA A 115 -21.89 12.79 1.51
N GLN A 116 -20.79 12.42 2.18
CA GLN A 116 -20.70 12.14 3.62
C GLN A 116 -20.26 13.38 4.44
N GLY A 117 -20.03 14.52 3.80
CA GLY A 117 -19.67 15.77 4.47
C GLY A 117 -18.19 16.02 4.67
N VAL A 118 -17.33 15.19 4.06
CA VAL A 118 -15.86 15.41 4.09
C VAL A 118 -15.52 16.64 3.27
N LYS A 119 -14.60 17.45 3.77
CA LYS A 119 -14.08 18.65 3.08
C LYS A 119 -12.90 18.27 2.22
N ILE A 120 -13.17 17.77 1.04
CA ILE A 120 -12.20 17.28 0.06
C ILE A 120 -12.66 17.69 -1.35
N ASP A 121 -11.74 17.74 -2.29
CA ASP A 121 -12.07 17.85 -3.71
C ASP A 121 -11.22 16.87 -4.56
N LEU A 122 -11.43 16.88 -5.87
CA LEU A 122 -10.71 16.04 -6.81
C LEU A 122 -9.19 16.14 -6.67
N TRP A 123 -8.67 17.34 -6.42
CA TRP A 123 -7.22 17.56 -6.39
C TRP A 123 -6.58 17.00 -5.13
N ASP A 124 -7.32 16.93 -4.04
CA ASP A 124 -6.89 16.20 -2.85
C ASP A 124 -6.81 14.70 -3.13
N VAL A 125 -7.83 14.14 -3.80
CA VAL A 125 -7.85 12.71 -4.14
C VAL A 125 -6.73 12.33 -5.11
N VAL A 126 -6.47 13.14 -6.13
CA VAL A 126 -5.34 12.89 -7.06
C VAL A 126 -4.02 13.00 -6.34
N ALA A 127 -3.84 14.02 -5.48
CA ALA A 127 -2.61 14.20 -4.71
C ALA A 127 -2.36 13.06 -3.71
N LEU A 128 -3.43 12.53 -3.06
CA LEU A 128 -3.35 11.36 -2.21
C LEU A 128 -2.89 10.12 -2.99
N ASN A 129 -3.52 9.84 -4.13
CA ASN A 129 -3.16 8.67 -4.95
C ASN A 129 -1.73 8.73 -5.49
N ALA A 130 -1.18 9.91 -5.66
CA ALA A 130 0.19 10.12 -6.12
C ALA A 130 1.24 10.14 -4.99
N SER A 131 0.86 9.83 -3.75
CA SER A 131 1.73 9.96 -2.56
C SER A 131 3.08 9.25 -2.72
N MET A 132 3.10 8.06 -3.31
CA MET A 132 4.31 7.27 -3.54
C MET A 132 5.29 7.92 -4.55
N GLU A 133 4.80 8.86 -5.36
CA GLU A 133 5.59 9.50 -6.42
C GLU A 133 6.14 10.89 -6.02
N TRP A 134 5.57 11.53 -4.97
CA TRP A 134 5.87 12.92 -4.66
C TRP A 134 7.32 13.19 -4.35
N GLU A 135 7.98 12.28 -3.68
CA GLU A 135 9.39 12.46 -3.32
C GLU A 135 10.29 12.49 -4.55
N TYR A 136 10.08 11.60 -5.52
CA TYR A 136 10.81 11.59 -6.80
C TYR A 136 10.55 12.88 -7.58
N TYR A 137 9.29 13.32 -7.63
CA TYR A 137 8.94 14.58 -8.29
C TYR A 137 9.56 15.79 -7.58
N VAL A 138 9.46 15.90 -6.26
CA VAL A 138 10.02 17.03 -5.50
C VAL A 138 11.53 17.09 -5.64
N LYS A 139 12.21 15.95 -5.65
CA LYS A 139 13.65 15.86 -5.91
C LYS A 139 14.00 16.42 -7.29
N GLN A 140 13.27 16.00 -8.33
CA GLN A 140 13.45 16.52 -9.69
C GLN A 140 13.09 18.01 -9.78
N TYR A 141 11.97 18.43 -9.21
CA TYR A 141 11.52 19.82 -9.16
C TYR A 141 12.59 20.73 -8.51
N ASN A 142 13.12 20.35 -7.36
CA ASN A 142 14.15 21.11 -6.66
C ASN A 142 15.43 21.24 -7.50
N LYS A 143 15.82 20.17 -8.20
CA LYS A 143 16.96 20.17 -9.12
C LYS A 143 16.74 21.15 -10.28
N ASP A 144 15.58 21.11 -10.92
CA ASP A 144 15.26 21.95 -12.09
C ASP A 144 15.16 23.44 -11.73
N HIS A 145 14.81 23.76 -10.48
CA HIS A 145 14.68 25.14 -9.99
C HIS A 145 15.88 25.61 -9.17
N ALA A 146 16.97 24.84 -9.13
CA ALA A 146 18.17 25.12 -8.36
C ALA A 146 17.90 25.42 -6.86
N ILE A 147 16.90 24.74 -6.30
CA ILE A 147 16.54 24.84 -4.88
C ILE A 147 17.48 23.88 -4.11
N GLN A 148 18.26 24.45 -3.20
CA GLN A 148 19.06 23.63 -2.28
C GLN A 148 18.12 22.99 -1.24
N SER A 149 17.97 21.68 -1.28
CA SER A 149 17.31 20.94 -0.22
C SER A 149 18.28 20.70 0.92
N ALA A 150 17.92 21.11 2.13
CA ALA A 150 18.71 20.83 3.33
C ALA A 150 18.52 19.38 3.83
N ALA A 151 17.54 18.65 3.30
CA ALA A 151 17.29 17.25 3.60
C ALA A 151 17.62 16.39 2.38
N SER A 152 18.24 15.25 2.61
CA SER A 152 18.27 14.18 1.62
C SER A 152 16.85 13.66 1.48
N LEU A 153 16.13 14.11 0.46
CA LEU A 153 14.87 13.51 0.07
C LEU A 153 15.23 12.15 -0.54
N VAL A 154 15.11 11.10 0.23
CA VAL A 154 15.30 9.74 -0.26
C VAL A 154 14.00 9.00 0.02
N ALA A 155 13.46 8.37 -1.02
CA ALA A 155 12.22 7.61 -0.93
C ALA A 155 12.32 6.55 0.18
N PRO A 156 11.29 6.38 1.00
CA PRO A 156 11.29 5.32 2.00
C PRO A 156 11.43 3.97 1.29
N GLU A 157 12.46 3.23 1.63
CA GLU A 157 12.74 1.90 1.10
C GLU A 157 12.34 0.88 2.14
N HIS A 158 11.17 0.26 1.97
CA HIS A 158 10.68 -0.49 3.10
C HIS A 158 9.71 -1.60 2.72
N CYS A 159 10.20 -2.64 2.06
CA CYS A 159 9.39 -3.84 1.89
C CYS A 159 10.28 -5.08 1.90
N SER A 160 9.71 -6.20 2.28
CA SER A 160 10.32 -7.50 2.12
C SER A 160 9.32 -8.44 1.43
N ALA A 161 9.74 -9.08 0.35
CA ALA A 161 8.85 -9.93 -0.42
C ALA A 161 9.57 -11.14 -0.99
N PHE A 162 8.83 -12.19 -1.32
CA PHE A 162 9.31 -13.27 -2.17
C PHE A 162 8.19 -13.87 -3.01
N VAL A 163 8.55 -14.48 -4.09
CA VAL A 163 7.73 -15.40 -4.87
C VAL A 163 8.54 -16.64 -5.21
N ALA A 164 7.96 -17.83 -4.99
CA ALA A 164 8.64 -19.12 -5.22
C ALA A 164 7.71 -20.11 -5.91
N THR A 165 8.30 -21.04 -6.65
CA THR A 165 7.58 -22.14 -7.35
C THR A 165 8.49 -23.34 -7.59
N GLY A 166 7.93 -24.43 -8.11
CA GLY A 166 8.66 -25.61 -8.51
C GLY A 166 9.37 -26.32 -7.34
N SER A 167 10.65 -26.57 -7.47
CA SER A 167 11.45 -27.32 -6.49
C SER A 167 11.64 -26.59 -5.14
N TYR A 168 11.24 -25.34 -5.02
CA TYR A 168 11.35 -24.56 -3.78
C TYR A 168 10.12 -24.71 -2.89
N THR A 169 8.94 -24.89 -3.48
CA THR A 169 7.69 -25.01 -2.74
C THR A 169 7.34 -26.47 -2.45
N LYS A 170 6.52 -26.67 -1.43
CA LYS A 170 6.18 -28.00 -0.92
C LYS A 170 5.37 -28.85 -1.90
N ASP A 171 4.53 -28.22 -2.70
CA ASP A 171 3.67 -28.87 -3.69
C ASP A 171 4.04 -28.55 -5.14
N GLY A 172 5.13 -27.80 -5.34
CA GLY A 172 5.60 -27.36 -6.65
C GLY A 172 4.78 -26.22 -7.26
N LYS A 173 3.88 -25.61 -6.49
CA LYS A 173 3.03 -24.49 -6.93
C LYS A 173 3.51 -23.17 -6.35
N VAL A 174 2.98 -22.07 -6.93
CA VAL A 174 3.31 -20.71 -6.47
C VAL A 174 2.99 -20.50 -5.01
N VAL A 175 3.94 -19.87 -4.29
CA VAL A 175 3.76 -19.23 -2.99
C VAL A 175 4.37 -17.84 -3.07
N ILE A 176 3.64 -16.82 -2.64
CA ILE A 176 4.04 -15.42 -2.65
C ILE A 176 3.74 -14.77 -1.30
N ALA A 177 4.61 -13.87 -0.85
CA ALA A 177 4.40 -13.13 0.39
C ALA A 177 5.01 -11.73 0.30
N HIS A 178 4.42 -10.82 1.05
CA HIS A 178 4.85 -9.44 1.15
C HIS A 178 4.73 -8.95 2.60
N ASN A 179 5.73 -8.21 3.02
CA ASN A 179 5.78 -7.46 4.25
C ASN A 179 5.90 -5.97 3.89
N ASN A 180 4.84 -5.20 4.11
CA ASN A 180 4.83 -3.77 3.87
C ASN A 180 5.53 -3.04 5.01
N TRP A 181 6.51 -2.21 4.66
CA TRP A 181 7.13 -1.28 5.57
C TRP A 181 6.80 0.14 5.15
N THR A 182 6.41 0.94 6.11
CA THR A 182 6.18 2.37 5.91
C THR A 182 6.25 3.11 7.24
N SER A 183 6.02 4.42 7.21
CA SER A 183 5.73 5.23 8.38
C SER A 183 4.54 4.64 9.15
N TYR A 184 4.60 4.63 10.48
CA TYR A 184 3.47 4.19 11.31
C TYR A 184 2.28 5.15 11.24
N LEU A 185 2.49 6.37 10.74
CA LEU A 185 1.41 7.29 10.40
C LEU A 185 0.52 6.72 9.30
N ASP A 186 1.12 6.21 8.24
CA ASP A 186 0.40 5.59 7.13
C ASP A 186 0.00 4.16 7.44
N GLY A 187 0.91 3.39 8.01
CA GLY A 187 0.74 1.97 8.26
C GLY A 187 -0.45 1.62 9.14
N ALA A 188 -0.73 2.43 10.17
CA ALA A 188 -1.91 2.27 11.01
C ALA A 188 -3.25 2.53 10.27
N ARG A 189 -3.17 2.98 9.01
CA ARG A 189 -4.30 3.30 8.12
C ARG A 189 -4.33 2.43 6.87
N TRP A 190 -3.26 1.70 6.62
CA TRP A 190 -3.11 0.84 5.43
C TRP A 190 -3.67 -0.57 5.67
N THR A 191 -4.93 -0.62 6.07
CA THR A 191 -5.60 -1.86 6.47
C THR A 191 -6.96 -2.02 5.80
N ILE A 192 -7.11 -1.56 4.57
CA ILE A 192 -8.30 -1.76 3.77
C ILE A 192 -8.10 -2.97 2.84
N VAL A 193 -9.06 -3.87 2.79
CA VAL A 193 -9.15 -4.93 1.78
C VAL A 193 -10.25 -4.54 0.79
N PHE A 194 -9.84 -4.31 -0.44
CA PHE A 194 -10.73 -3.99 -1.56
C PHE A 194 -11.04 -5.23 -2.39
N ASP A 195 -12.32 -5.52 -2.57
CA ASP A 195 -12.86 -6.47 -3.54
C ASP A 195 -13.56 -5.66 -4.64
N ILE A 196 -12.91 -5.48 -5.77
CA ILE A 196 -13.37 -4.59 -6.85
C ILE A 196 -13.84 -5.40 -8.05
N VAL A 197 -15.11 -5.20 -8.45
CA VAL A 197 -15.72 -5.77 -9.66
C VAL A 197 -15.94 -4.65 -10.69
N PRO A 198 -14.94 -4.33 -11.52
CA PRO A 198 -15.08 -3.27 -12.51
C PRO A 198 -15.98 -3.73 -13.66
N ALA A 199 -16.68 -2.76 -14.30
CA ALA A 199 -17.50 -3.03 -15.47
C ALA A 199 -16.70 -3.59 -16.67
N LYS A 200 -15.37 -3.39 -16.67
CA LYS A 200 -14.44 -3.92 -17.69
C LYS A 200 -13.16 -4.40 -17.01
N GLY A 201 -12.54 -5.41 -17.60
CA GLY A 201 -11.29 -5.99 -17.07
C GLY A 201 -11.54 -7.03 -15.99
N ASN A 202 -10.50 -7.35 -15.24
CA ASN A 202 -10.49 -8.38 -14.22
C ASN A 202 -11.05 -7.85 -12.89
N ARG A 203 -11.78 -8.69 -12.14
CA ARG A 203 -12.02 -8.48 -10.73
C ARG A 203 -10.69 -8.48 -9.99
N MET A 204 -10.56 -7.65 -8.97
CA MET A 204 -9.35 -7.53 -8.16
C MET A 204 -9.68 -7.72 -6.68
N LEU A 205 -8.82 -8.42 -5.97
CA LEU A 205 -8.77 -8.44 -4.52
C LEU A 205 -7.40 -7.89 -4.11
N MET A 206 -7.38 -6.78 -3.37
CA MET A 206 -6.14 -6.10 -3.01
C MET A 206 -6.25 -5.48 -1.62
N ASP A 207 -5.12 -5.23 -0.98
CA ASP A 207 -5.06 -4.30 0.13
C ASP A 207 -4.88 -2.87 -0.37
N GLY A 208 -4.97 -1.88 0.51
CA GLY A 208 -4.72 -0.49 0.13
C GLY A 208 -5.07 0.53 1.21
N LEU A 209 -4.88 1.78 0.84
CA LEU A 209 -5.19 2.97 1.62
C LEU A 209 -6.59 3.51 1.29
N PRO A 210 -7.29 4.14 2.25
CA PRO A 210 -8.61 4.70 1.99
C PRO A 210 -8.55 5.81 0.94
N GLY A 211 -9.45 5.76 -0.06
CA GLY A 211 -9.51 6.73 -1.15
C GLY A 211 -8.51 6.50 -2.29
N PHE A 212 -7.75 5.40 -2.25
CA PHE A 212 -6.85 5.01 -3.33
C PHE A 212 -7.57 4.16 -4.37
N ILE A 213 -7.14 4.25 -5.64
CA ILE A 213 -7.61 3.39 -6.73
C ILE A 213 -6.71 2.17 -6.95
N HIS A 214 -5.53 2.13 -6.32
CA HIS A 214 -4.52 1.09 -6.40
C HIS A 214 -4.17 0.59 -4.99
N SER A 215 -3.38 -0.48 -4.89
CA SER A 215 -2.96 -1.03 -3.59
C SER A 215 -1.84 -0.24 -2.92
N ALA A 216 -1.41 0.88 -3.50
CA ALA A 216 -0.10 1.48 -3.29
C ALA A 216 1.02 0.46 -3.61
N ASP A 217 0.70 -0.45 -4.53
CA ASP A 217 1.53 -1.48 -5.17
C ASP A 217 1.90 -2.67 -4.29
N ASP A 218 1.26 -2.79 -3.15
CA ASP A 218 1.60 -3.69 -2.09
C ASP A 218 1.23 -5.15 -2.40
N PHE A 219 -0.07 -5.45 -2.60
CA PHE A 219 -0.53 -6.80 -2.91
C PHE A 219 -1.85 -6.83 -3.67
N VAL A 220 -1.86 -7.46 -4.84
CA VAL A 220 -3.07 -7.59 -5.68
C VAL A 220 -3.17 -8.98 -6.27
N GLU A 221 -4.37 -9.58 -6.18
CA GLU A 221 -4.79 -10.74 -6.97
C GLU A 221 -5.85 -10.32 -7.97
N ASN A 222 -5.77 -10.81 -9.22
CA ASN A 222 -6.82 -10.60 -10.19
C ASN A 222 -7.49 -11.89 -10.67
N SER A 223 -8.69 -11.79 -11.23
CA SER A 223 -9.49 -12.93 -11.69
C SER A 223 -8.89 -13.69 -12.89
N ALA A 224 -7.85 -13.16 -13.51
CA ALA A 224 -7.08 -13.88 -14.52
C ALA A 224 -6.02 -14.81 -13.89
N GLY A 225 -5.89 -14.84 -12.57
CA GLY A 225 -4.91 -15.68 -11.86
C GLY A 225 -3.50 -15.09 -11.84
N ILE A 226 -3.39 -13.76 -11.98
CA ILE A 226 -2.15 -13.02 -11.78
C ILE A 226 -2.14 -12.47 -10.35
N VAL A 227 -1.02 -12.68 -9.66
CA VAL A 227 -0.75 -12.04 -8.36
C VAL A 227 0.47 -11.14 -8.48
N ILE A 228 0.41 -10.00 -7.81
CA ILE A 228 1.32 -8.86 -7.95
C ILE A 228 1.71 -8.40 -6.56
N THR A 229 3.01 -8.21 -6.34
CA THR A 229 3.57 -7.47 -5.21
C THR A 229 4.86 -6.79 -5.64
N GLU A 230 5.46 -5.96 -4.78
CA GLU A 230 6.67 -5.23 -5.15
C GLU A 230 7.62 -5.03 -3.96
N THR A 231 8.80 -4.54 -4.26
CA THR A 231 9.66 -3.81 -3.33
C THR A 231 10.31 -2.64 -4.06
N THR A 232 10.24 -1.46 -3.47
CA THR A 232 10.81 -0.23 -4.05
C THR A 232 12.29 -0.39 -4.35
N ILE A 233 12.78 0.11 -5.48
CA ILE A 233 14.21 0.12 -5.81
C ILE A 233 14.92 1.17 -4.96
N GLY A 234 15.85 0.69 -4.14
CA GLY A 234 16.61 1.52 -3.23
C GLY A 234 17.43 2.61 -3.89
N HIS A 235 17.45 3.81 -3.27
CA HIS A 235 18.25 4.97 -3.70
C HIS A 235 18.00 5.42 -5.15
N PHE A 236 16.80 5.15 -5.69
CA PHE A 236 16.49 5.48 -7.08
C PHE A 236 16.47 6.98 -7.34
N ASN A 237 16.96 7.36 -8.52
CA ASN A 237 17.04 8.73 -9.00
C ASN A 237 16.51 8.82 -10.43
N GLY A 238 15.31 9.34 -10.59
CA GLY A 238 14.73 9.54 -11.92
C GLY A 238 13.25 9.88 -11.84
N TYR A 239 12.83 10.87 -12.63
CA TYR A 239 11.42 11.21 -12.77
C TYR A 239 11.19 11.94 -14.08
N ASP A 240 10.21 11.50 -14.87
CA ASP A 240 9.74 12.18 -16.08
C ASP A 240 8.33 12.75 -15.84
N PRO A 241 8.19 14.07 -15.70
CA PRO A 241 6.89 14.70 -15.46
C PRO A 241 5.90 14.58 -16.64
N ASN A 242 6.34 14.06 -17.79
CA ASN A 242 5.50 13.85 -18.98
C ASN A 242 5.01 12.40 -19.11
N GLY A 243 5.42 11.51 -18.21
CA GLY A 243 4.96 10.13 -18.22
C GLY A 243 3.59 9.96 -17.54
N ILE A 244 3.03 8.75 -17.64
CA ILE A 244 1.80 8.36 -16.96
C ILE A 244 2.11 8.12 -15.49
N PRO A 245 1.36 8.71 -14.55
CA PRO A 245 1.57 8.47 -13.12
C PRO A 245 1.58 6.98 -12.78
N GLU A 246 2.46 6.60 -11.89
CA GLU A 246 2.66 5.19 -11.55
C GLU A 246 1.38 4.56 -11.01
N PHE A 247 0.67 5.21 -10.09
CA PHE A 247 -0.58 4.71 -9.52
C PHE A 247 -1.66 4.38 -10.57
N VAL A 248 -1.66 5.09 -11.71
CA VAL A 248 -2.55 4.80 -12.85
C VAL A 248 -2.10 3.56 -13.60
N ARG A 249 -0.78 3.42 -13.83
CA ARG A 249 -0.21 2.26 -14.52
C ARG A 249 -0.39 0.98 -13.69
N ALA A 250 -0.15 1.04 -12.39
CA ALA A 250 -0.36 -0.08 -11.47
C ALA A 250 -1.84 -0.50 -11.41
N ARG A 251 -2.76 0.47 -11.26
CA ARG A 251 -4.21 0.20 -11.33
C ARG A 251 -4.62 -0.46 -12.63
N LYS A 252 -4.14 0.06 -13.76
CA LYS A 252 -4.40 -0.48 -15.10
C LYS A 252 -3.81 -1.88 -15.27
N ALA A 253 -2.58 -2.10 -14.79
CA ALA A 253 -1.93 -3.40 -14.88
C ALA A 253 -2.66 -4.45 -14.04
N ALA A 254 -3.08 -4.14 -12.82
CA ALA A 254 -3.88 -5.02 -11.99
C ALA A 254 -5.22 -5.41 -12.67
N GLN A 255 -5.90 -4.44 -13.28
CA GLN A 255 -7.21 -4.62 -13.91
C GLN A 255 -7.18 -5.33 -15.26
N TYR A 256 -6.15 -5.11 -16.08
CA TYR A 256 -6.15 -5.55 -17.48
C TYR A 256 -5.11 -6.62 -17.84
N SER A 257 -4.24 -7.02 -16.90
CA SER A 257 -3.26 -8.07 -17.18
C SER A 257 -3.92 -9.45 -17.16
N ASN A 258 -3.68 -10.23 -18.20
CA ASN A 258 -4.05 -11.65 -18.29
C ASN A 258 -2.82 -12.56 -18.31
N SER A 259 -1.63 -11.99 -18.28
CA SER A 259 -0.33 -12.66 -18.24
C SER A 259 0.71 -11.74 -17.60
N ILE A 260 1.86 -12.30 -17.23
CA ILE A 260 3.03 -11.53 -16.78
C ILE A 260 3.50 -10.55 -17.87
N ASP A 261 3.45 -10.95 -19.14
CA ASP A 261 3.86 -10.07 -20.25
C ASP A 261 2.91 -8.88 -20.44
N ASP A 262 1.60 -9.06 -20.22
CA ASP A 262 0.64 -7.95 -20.23
C ASP A 262 0.95 -6.95 -19.13
N PHE A 263 1.21 -7.44 -17.90
CA PHE A 263 1.60 -6.59 -16.77
C PHE A 263 2.84 -5.76 -17.14
N ALA A 264 3.92 -6.44 -17.55
CA ALA A 264 5.17 -5.77 -17.91
C ALA A 264 5.01 -4.75 -19.04
N ARG A 265 4.16 -5.04 -20.04
CA ARG A 265 3.86 -4.13 -21.14
C ARG A 265 3.13 -2.88 -20.65
N ILE A 266 2.11 -3.04 -19.80
CA ILE A 266 1.32 -1.92 -19.26
C ILE A 266 2.19 -1.04 -18.35
N MET A 267 2.98 -1.64 -17.47
CA MET A 267 3.84 -0.90 -16.55
C MET A 267 4.95 -0.11 -17.26
N LYS A 268 5.44 -0.60 -18.39
CA LYS A 268 6.45 0.10 -19.22
C LYS A 268 5.87 1.22 -20.06
N ASP A 269 4.59 1.16 -20.42
CA ASP A 269 3.96 2.14 -21.30
C ASP A 269 3.82 3.49 -20.59
N GLY A 270 4.49 4.52 -21.10
CA GLY A 270 4.49 5.85 -20.50
C GLY A 270 5.12 5.92 -19.11
N ASN A 271 6.03 5.01 -18.76
CA ASN A 271 6.70 4.98 -17.47
C ASN A 271 7.36 6.33 -17.13
N ASN A 272 6.96 6.91 -15.99
CA ASN A 272 7.47 8.20 -15.50
C ASN A 272 8.63 8.07 -14.50
N GLY A 273 9.01 6.83 -14.10
CA GLY A 273 10.04 6.57 -13.09
C GLY A 273 9.62 6.89 -11.64
N GLY A 274 8.42 7.44 -11.45
CA GLY A 274 7.84 7.62 -10.12
C GLY A 274 7.59 6.26 -9.49
N TYR A 275 7.99 6.08 -8.23
CA TYR A 275 7.92 4.85 -7.46
C TYR A 275 8.49 3.66 -8.24
N ALA A 276 9.80 3.73 -8.54
CA ALA A 276 10.48 2.67 -9.27
C ALA A 276 10.60 1.40 -8.41
N ASN A 277 10.11 0.27 -8.94
CA ASN A 277 9.95 -0.98 -8.19
C ASN A 277 10.60 -2.19 -8.86
N ASN A 278 10.95 -3.17 -8.02
CA ASN A 278 11.10 -4.55 -8.41
C ASN A 278 9.76 -5.28 -8.15
N TRP A 279 8.98 -5.48 -9.22
CA TRP A 279 7.70 -6.16 -9.18
C TRP A 279 7.91 -7.68 -9.15
N LEU A 280 7.36 -8.33 -8.14
CA LEU A 280 7.32 -9.79 -8.03
C LEU A 280 5.94 -10.29 -8.45
N LEU A 281 5.92 -11.15 -9.44
CA LEU A 281 4.70 -11.57 -10.14
C LEU A 281 4.57 -13.08 -10.17
N ALA A 282 3.33 -13.59 -10.19
CA ALA A 282 3.09 -14.96 -10.59
C ALA A 282 1.82 -15.10 -11.45
N ASP A 283 1.86 -16.04 -12.38
CA ASP A 283 0.70 -16.55 -13.13
C ASP A 283 0.45 -17.99 -12.70
N ILE A 284 -0.62 -18.22 -11.95
CA ILE A 284 -0.94 -19.58 -11.46
C ILE A 284 -1.40 -20.54 -12.55
N LYS A 285 -1.79 -20.05 -13.73
CA LYS A 285 -2.22 -20.89 -14.86
C LYS A 285 -1.02 -21.60 -15.51
N THR A 286 0.12 -20.91 -15.57
CA THR A 286 1.36 -21.43 -16.15
C THR A 286 2.35 -21.89 -15.09
N ASN A 287 2.09 -21.59 -13.82
CA ASN A 287 3.01 -21.78 -12.69
C ASN A 287 4.34 -21.01 -12.88
N GLU A 288 4.29 -19.90 -13.63
CA GLU A 288 5.42 -19.01 -13.92
C GLU A 288 5.48 -17.91 -12.88
N ILE A 289 6.69 -17.59 -12.42
CA ILE A 289 6.97 -16.44 -11.56
C ILE A 289 7.90 -15.48 -12.28
N ALA A 290 7.85 -14.20 -11.92
CA ALA A 290 8.70 -13.21 -12.55
C ALA A 290 9.16 -12.11 -11.57
N SER A 291 10.29 -11.51 -11.93
CA SER A 291 10.79 -10.23 -11.39
C SER A 291 10.86 -9.23 -12.54
N LEU A 292 10.12 -8.14 -12.41
CA LEU A 292 10.20 -6.99 -13.32
C LEU A 292 10.84 -5.84 -12.56
N GLU A 293 12.13 -5.63 -12.77
CA GLU A 293 12.85 -4.48 -12.23
C GLU A 293 12.63 -3.31 -13.19
N LEU A 294 11.89 -2.30 -12.72
CA LEU A 294 11.37 -1.18 -13.54
C LEU A 294 11.95 0.15 -13.08
N GLY A 295 13.15 0.49 -13.57
CA GLY A 295 13.68 1.84 -13.51
C GLY A 295 13.05 2.74 -14.58
N LEU A 296 13.48 3.99 -14.67
CA LEU A 296 13.00 4.92 -15.71
C LEU A 296 13.55 4.55 -17.11
N LYS A 297 14.83 4.15 -17.18
CA LYS A 297 15.55 3.82 -18.43
C LYS A 297 15.88 2.36 -18.52
N ASN A 298 16.38 1.78 -17.44
CA ASN A 298 16.77 0.38 -17.37
C ASN A 298 15.63 -0.46 -16.84
N VAL A 299 15.17 -1.41 -17.66
CA VAL A 299 14.05 -2.29 -17.34
C VAL A 299 14.43 -3.72 -17.65
N THR A 300 14.26 -4.61 -16.68
CA THR A 300 14.56 -6.05 -16.83
C THR A 300 13.37 -6.89 -16.39
N LEU A 301 12.96 -7.83 -17.23
CA LEU A 301 11.97 -8.85 -16.90
C LEU A 301 12.64 -10.23 -16.93
N GLU A 302 12.69 -10.87 -15.78
CA GLU A 302 13.13 -12.26 -15.64
C GLU A 302 11.96 -13.16 -15.26
N LYS A 303 11.93 -14.39 -15.80
CA LYS A 303 10.87 -15.37 -15.56
C LYS A 303 11.43 -16.74 -15.23
N LYS A 304 10.75 -17.47 -14.35
CA LYS A 304 11.10 -18.84 -13.94
C LYS A 304 9.84 -19.70 -13.79
N THR A 305 9.96 -20.98 -14.08
CA THR A 305 8.96 -22.01 -13.77
C THR A 305 9.44 -22.96 -12.67
N ASP A 306 10.68 -22.79 -12.21
CA ASP A 306 11.31 -23.47 -11.08
C ASP A 306 12.33 -22.52 -10.43
N GLY A 307 12.12 -22.15 -9.18
CA GLY A 307 12.97 -21.23 -8.47
C GLY A 307 12.21 -20.23 -7.62
N TYR A 308 12.85 -19.09 -7.39
CA TYR A 308 12.30 -17.97 -6.62
C TYR A 308 12.83 -16.63 -7.14
N PHE A 309 12.16 -15.57 -6.73
CA PHE A 309 12.65 -14.20 -6.68
C PHE A 309 12.38 -13.62 -5.30
N VAL A 310 13.26 -12.72 -4.85
CA VAL A 310 13.15 -12.02 -3.57
C VAL A 310 13.26 -10.52 -3.78
N GLY A 311 12.59 -9.77 -2.94
CA GLY A 311 12.60 -8.33 -2.88
C GLY A 311 12.97 -7.85 -1.47
N SER A 312 13.84 -6.86 -1.39
CA SER A 312 14.29 -6.22 -0.15
C SER A 312 14.76 -4.80 -0.41
N ASN A 313 14.22 -4.14 -1.45
CA ASN A 313 14.70 -2.87 -1.98
C ASN A 313 16.11 -2.91 -2.59
N PHE A 314 16.63 -4.12 -2.77
CA PHE A 314 17.93 -4.38 -3.36
C PHE A 314 17.81 -4.43 -4.91
N PRO A 315 18.35 -3.47 -5.67
CA PRO A 315 18.36 -3.54 -7.11
C PRO A 315 19.37 -4.60 -7.60
N VAL A 316 18.96 -5.37 -8.63
CA VAL A 316 19.76 -6.49 -9.18
C VAL A 316 20.43 -6.12 -10.51
N ASN A 317 19.79 -5.27 -11.30
CA ASN A 317 20.31 -4.87 -12.60
C ASN A 317 21.51 -3.90 -12.45
N GLU A 318 22.71 -4.33 -12.85
CA GLU A 318 23.95 -3.55 -12.75
C GLU A 318 23.88 -2.21 -13.48
N ASN A 319 23.17 -2.14 -14.61
CA ASN A 319 23.02 -0.88 -15.35
C ASN A 319 22.10 0.09 -14.60
N LEU A 320 20.99 -0.42 -14.05
CA LEU A 320 20.07 0.37 -13.23
C LEU A 320 20.81 0.92 -11.99
N ILE A 321 21.56 0.07 -11.28
CA ILE A 321 22.37 0.48 -10.11
C ILE A 321 23.30 1.63 -10.50
N ARG A 322 24.05 1.47 -11.57
CA ARG A 322 25.08 2.44 -12.00
C ARG A 322 24.49 3.74 -12.53
N GLU A 323 23.35 3.69 -13.23
CA GLU A 323 22.83 4.83 -14.01
C GLU A 323 21.67 5.56 -13.36
N GLU A 324 20.95 4.87 -12.47
CA GLU A 324 19.68 5.38 -11.92
C GLU A 324 19.62 5.34 -10.39
N THR A 325 20.69 4.90 -9.70
CA THR A 325 20.70 4.86 -8.23
C THR A 325 21.99 5.41 -7.64
N ASP A 326 21.95 5.73 -6.35
CA ASP A 326 23.13 5.97 -5.51
C ASP A 326 23.37 4.77 -4.56
N PHE A 327 22.85 3.58 -4.90
CA PHE A 327 22.88 2.38 -4.08
C PHE A 327 24.27 1.71 -4.10
N ASP A 328 24.81 1.37 -2.92
CA ASP A 328 26.02 0.56 -2.79
C ASP A 328 25.66 -0.90 -2.41
N PRO A 329 25.69 -1.85 -3.35
CA PRO A 329 25.36 -3.24 -3.07
C PRO A 329 26.38 -3.97 -2.16
N LYS A 330 27.47 -3.31 -1.77
CA LYS A 330 28.52 -3.91 -0.91
C LYS A 330 28.43 -3.47 0.54
N ASP A 331 27.71 -2.41 0.85
CA ASP A 331 27.55 -1.94 2.22
C ASP A 331 26.52 -2.78 2.99
N MET A 332 27.00 -3.85 3.61
CA MET A 332 26.16 -4.77 4.40
C MET A 332 25.49 -4.12 5.63
N SER A 333 25.88 -2.90 6.00
CA SER A 333 25.21 -2.16 7.08
C SER A 333 23.90 -1.51 6.61
N VAL A 334 23.64 -1.47 5.29
CA VAL A 334 22.37 -1.01 4.71
C VAL A 334 21.32 -2.10 4.81
N SER A 335 20.11 -1.72 5.23
CA SER A 335 18.96 -2.61 5.43
C SER A 335 18.68 -3.50 4.20
N ALA A 336 18.60 -2.91 3.01
CA ALA A 336 18.33 -3.62 1.77
C ALA A 336 19.31 -4.78 1.51
N ASN A 337 20.61 -4.55 1.75
CA ASN A 337 21.67 -5.55 1.57
C ASN A 337 21.56 -6.68 2.62
N ALA A 338 21.38 -6.33 3.89
CA ALA A 338 21.28 -7.31 4.97
C ALA A 338 20.06 -8.22 4.79
N ARG A 339 18.88 -7.64 4.46
CA ARG A 339 17.65 -8.38 4.18
C ARG A 339 17.75 -9.23 2.91
N HIS A 340 18.44 -8.77 1.87
CA HIS A 340 18.68 -9.56 0.67
C HIS A 340 19.46 -10.85 0.99
N VAL A 341 20.54 -10.75 1.76
CA VAL A 341 21.30 -11.92 2.22
C VAL A 341 20.44 -12.85 3.07
N ARG A 342 19.58 -12.30 3.95
CA ARG A 342 18.67 -13.13 4.76
C ARG A 342 17.69 -13.90 3.88
N TRP A 343 17.12 -13.28 2.88
CA TRP A 343 16.25 -13.96 1.92
C TRP A 343 16.96 -15.14 1.22
N GLU A 344 18.17 -14.94 0.74
CA GLU A 344 18.94 -16.00 0.09
C GLU A 344 19.18 -17.20 1.04
N GLN A 345 19.47 -16.93 2.34
CA GLN A 345 19.60 -17.97 3.34
C GLN A 345 18.29 -18.73 3.56
N LEU A 346 17.17 -18.02 3.73
CA LEU A 346 15.86 -18.66 3.95
C LEU A 346 15.42 -19.51 2.76
N MET A 347 15.65 -19.03 1.53
CA MET A 347 15.34 -19.79 0.31
C MET A 347 16.18 -21.09 0.23
N ALA A 348 17.48 -21.01 0.54
CA ALA A 348 18.36 -22.19 0.55
C ALA A 348 17.99 -23.21 1.64
N GLU A 349 17.73 -22.76 2.86
CA GLU A 349 17.41 -23.59 4.04
C GLU A 349 16.04 -24.29 3.91
N ASN A 350 15.11 -23.66 3.20
CA ASN A 350 13.72 -24.11 3.09
C ASN A 350 13.35 -24.64 1.71
N LYS A 351 14.32 -24.93 0.84
CA LYS A 351 14.06 -25.52 -0.48
C LYS A 351 13.18 -26.77 -0.37
N GLY A 352 12.08 -26.80 -1.12
CA GLY A 352 11.10 -27.91 -1.12
C GLY A 352 10.16 -27.93 0.10
N LYS A 353 10.16 -26.89 0.93
CA LYS A 353 9.35 -26.83 2.17
C LYS A 353 8.49 -25.57 2.25
N ILE A 354 8.61 -24.67 1.28
CA ILE A 354 7.91 -23.38 1.33
C ILE A 354 6.41 -23.62 1.08
N ASP A 355 5.60 -23.27 2.07
CA ASP A 355 4.14 -23.21 2.06
C ASP A 355 3.68 -21.93 2.78
N VAL A 356 2.38 -21.70 2.90
CA VAL A 356 1.80 -20.52 3.60
C VAL A 356 2.37 -20.38 5.00
N ASN A 357 2.46 -21.46 5.78
CA ASN A 357 2.98 -21.40 7.14
C ASN A 357 4.48 -21.06 7.19
N ALA A 358 5.26 -21.49 6.22
CA ALA A 358 6.67 -21.09 6.10
C ALA A 358 6.78 -19.61 5.76
N ALA A 359 5.95 -19.13 4.83
CA ALA A 359 5.90 -17.74 4.44
C ALA A 359 5.53 -16.82 5.60
N GLU A 360 4.49 -17.16 6.41
CA GLU A 360 4.13 -16.41 7.60
C GLU A 360 5.29 -16.30 8.60
N ARG A 361 6.07 -17.38 8.79
CA ARG A 361 7.27 -17.34 9.66
C ARG A 361 8.39 -16.47 9.08
N PHE A 362 8.55 -16.44 7.76
CA PHE A 362 9.57 -15.59 7.15
C PHE A 362 9.23 -14.10 7.31
N MET A 363 7.94 -13.75 7.29
CA MET A 363 7.51 -12.37 7.54
C MET A 363 7.82 -11.90 8.96
N ALA A 364 7.96 -12.81 9.92
CA ALA A 364 8.28 -12.53 11.33
C ALA A 364 9.77 -12.71 11.66
N ASP A 365 10.66 -12.78 10.67
CA ASP A 365 12.09 -13.10 10.88
C ASP A 365 12.87 -11.87 11.36
N HIS A 366 13.62 -12.05 12.46
CA HIS A 366 14.44 -11.02 13.11
C HIS A 366 15.94 -11.32 13.05
N TYR A 367 16.40 -12.19 12.16
CA TYR A 367 17.84 -12.44 12.05
C TYR A 367 18.53 -11.35 11.21
N ASP A 368 19.29 -10.49 11.88
CA ASP A 368 20.16 -9.51 11.22
C ASP A 368 21.45 -10.17 10.73
N THR A 369 21.61 -10.25 9.42
CA THR A 369 22.79 -10.87 8.78
C THR A 369 24.06 -10.05 8.93
N TYR A 370 23.98 -8.76 9.21
CA TYR A 370 25.11 -7.89 9.45
C TYR A 370 25.68 -8.08 10.86
N THR A 371 24.87 -7.99 11.89
CA THR A 371 25.26 -8.20 13.28
C THR A 371 25.35 -9.68 13.65
N LYS A 372 24.72 -10.57 12.87
CA LYS A 372 24.58 -12.02 13.11
C LYS A 372 23.85 -12.34 14.41
N LYS A 373 22.78 -11.59 14.70
CA LYS A 373 21.95 -11.74 15.88
C LYS A 373 20.47 -11.82 15.54
N GLU A 374 19.70 -12.45 16.43
CA GLU A 374 18.25 -12.37 16.48
C GLU A 374 17.88 -11.12 17.30
N GLU A 375 17.68 -10.01 16.60
CA GLU A 375 17.30 -8.72 17.20
C GLU A 375 16.35 -8.00 16.23
N ALA A 376 15.21 -7.56 16.73
CA ALA A 376 14.30 -6.72 15.94
C ALA A 376 14.94 -5.34 15.68
N ASP A 377 15.27 -5.06 14.44
CA ASP A 377 15.89 -3.80 14.03
C ASP A 377 15.54 -3.43 12.57
N GLU A 378 16.20 -2.39 12.05
CA GLU A 378 16.01 -1.89 10.68
C GLU A 378 16.56 -2.82 9.58
N ARG A 379 17.29 -3.91 9.91
CA ARG A 379 17.90 -4.84 8.94
C ARG A 379 17.26 -6.22 8.93
N THR A 380 16.14 -6.40 9.62
CA THR A 380 15.41 -7.66 9.67
C THR A 380 14.22 -7.68 8.72
N LEU A 381 13.69 -8.85 8.37
CA LEU A 381 12.55 -8.95 7.44
C LEU A 381 11.27 -8.39 8.06
N ASP A 382 11.02 -8.65 9.34
CA ASP A 382 10.03 -7.91 10.14
C ASP A 382 10.75 -6.70 10.74
N GLY A 383 10.74 -5.60 10.02
CA GLY A 383 11.59 -4.46 10.37
C GLY A 383 11.01 -3.58 11.47
N HIS A 384 11.88 -3.18 12.37
CA HIS A 384 11.59 -2.34 13.53
C HIS A 384 12.56 -1.16 13.60
N ILE A 385 12.27 -0.09 12.84
CA ILE A 385 13.10 1.12 12.85
C ILE A 385 12.93 1.87 14.18
N ASP A 386 11.73 1.80 14.76
CA ASP A 386 11.41 2.36 16.08
C ASP A 386 12.28 1.79 17.21
N LEU A 387 12.73 0.55 17.09
CA LEU A 387 13.63 -0.08 18.06
C LEU A 387 15.12 0.14 17.76
N SER A 388 15.44 0.67 16.56
CA SER A 388 16.84 0.82 16.14
C SER A 388 17.46 2.12 16.65
N PRO A 389 18.53 2.07 17.46
CA PRO A 389 19.27 3.25 17.89
C PRO A 389 20.06 3.91 16.75
N ARG A 390 20.16 3.25 15.59
CA ARG A 390 20.79 3.75 14.39
C ARG A 390 19.78 4.31 13.40
N GLY A 391 18.52 3.81 13.43
CA GLY A 391 17.53 4.04 12.40
C GLY A 391 17.85 3.31 11.10
N SER A 392 17.22 3.70 10.02
CA SER A 392 17.48 3.21 8.67
C SER A 392 18.05 4.33 7.80
N PRO A 393 19.36 4.67 7.94
CA PRO A 393 19.95 5.74 7.16
C PRO A 393 19.94 5.43 5.66
N PRO A 394 19.78 6.44 4.81
CA PRO A 394 19.63 7.87 5.15
C PRO A 394 18.20 8.34 5.42
N TRP A 395 17.20 7.46 5.41
CA TRP A 395 15.78 7.81 5.34
C TRP A 395 15.12 8.05 6.69
N GLN A 396 15.38 7.16 7.64
CA GLN A 396 14.77 7.23 8.95
C GLN A 396 15.81 7.49 10.03
N PRO A 397 15.56 8.45 10.94
CA PRO A 397 16.44 8.72 12.06
C PRO A 397 16.42 7.55 13.06
N PRO A 398 17.35 7.54 14.05
CA PRO A 398 17.27 6.64 15.19
C PRO A 398 15.87 6.64 15.80
N HIS A 399 15.36 5.44 16.09
CA HIS A 399 14.02 5.23 16.67
C HIS A 399 12.87 5.86 15.86
N GLY A 400 13.03 6.01 14.54
CA GLY A 400 12.00 6.57 13.65
C GLY A 400 10.73 5.71 13.67
N ASN A 401 9.56 6.38 13.64
CA ASN A 401 8.25 5.71 13.68
C ASN A 401 7.91 5.05 12.35
N ALA A 402 8.64 4.00 12.02
CA ALA A 402 8.49 3.25 10.77
C ALA A 402 8.94 1.79 10.93
N GLY A 403 8.53 0.93 10.03
CA GLY A 403 8.86 -0.48 10.00
C GLY A 403 7.79 -1.30 9.31
N ALA A 404 7.76 -2.60 9.58
CA ALA A 404 6.74 -3.50 9.10
C ALA A 404 5.38 -3.14 9.70
N VAL A 405 4.37 -2.94 8.86
CA VAL A 405 3.05 -2.47 9.32
C VAL A 405 1.93 -3.46 9.03
N GLN A 406 2.12 -4.30 8.01
CA GLN A 406 1.15 -5.34 7.64
C GLN A 406 1.79 -6.34 6.67
N ASN A 407 1.21 -7.54 6.59
CA ASN A 407 1.77 -8.66 5.83
C ASN A 407 0.69 -9.39 5.05
N LYS A 408 1.04 -9.94 3.88
CA LYS A 408 0.16 -10.79 3.06
C LYS A 408 0.90 -12.03 2.60
N VAL A 409 0.16 -13.14 2.55
CA VAL A 409 0.65 -14.44 2.05
C VAL A 409 -0.45 -15.10 1.23
N ALA A 410 -0.09 -15.64 0.07
CA ALA A 410 -0.99 -16.49 -0.72
C ALA A 410 -0.24 -17.66 -1.37
N ASP A 411 -0.93 -18.77 -1.56
CA ASP A 411 -0.50 -19.87 -2.43
C ASP A 411 -1.39 -19.96 -3.69
N ALA A 412 -1.00 -20.79 -4.64
CA ALA A 412 -1.74 -20.96 -5.88
C ALA A 412 -3.21 -21.39 -5.67
N ALA A 413 -3.51 -22.14 -4.61
CA ALA A 413 -4.88 -22.56 -4.31
C ALA A 413 -5.71 -21.37 -3.77
N MET A 414 -5.11 -20.52 -2.98
CA MET A 414 -5.74 -19.28 -2.48
C MET A 414 -5.99 -18.32 -3.63
N ILE A 415 -4.99 -18.07 -4.48
CA ILE A 415 -5.09 -17.16 -5.63
C ILE A 415 -6.17 -17.66 -6.63
N ALA A 416 -6.28 -18.98 -6.86
CA ALA A 416 -7.32 -19.56 -7.70
C ALA A 416 -8.75 -19.27 -7.21
N HIS A 417 -8.91 -18.95 -5.93
CA HIS A 417 -10.16 -18.56 -5.30
C HIS A 417 -10.23 -17.08 -4.96
N MET A 418 -9.29 -16.29 -5.47
CA MET A 418 -9.12 -14.89 -5.12
C MET A 418 -9.21 -14.69 -3.61
N SER A 419 -8.18 -15.15 -2.92
CA SER A 419 -8.08 -15.07 -1.46
C SER A 419 -6.63 -15.06 -1.00
N PHE A 420 -6.34 -14.29 0.02
CA PHE A 420 -5.05 -14.26 0.71
C PHE A 420 -5.22 -14.24 2.22
N THR A 421 -4.15 -14.52 2.94
CA THR A 421 -4.07 -14.29 4.39
C THR A 421 -3.34 -12.98 4.64
N ALA A 422 -3.88 -12.14 5.52
CA ALA A 422 -3.28 -10.87 5.91
C ALA A 422 -3.11 -10.76 7.43
N HIS A 423 -2.10 -10.02 7.83
CA HIS A 423 -1.77 -9.72 9.21
C HIS A 423 -1.57 -8.22 9.37
N ALA A 424 -2.33 -7.54 10.22
CA ALA A 424 -2.12 -6.14 10.56
C ALA A 424 -1.17 -6.03 11.75
N GLY A 425 -0.26 -5.06 11.71
CA GLY A 425 0.83 -4.91 12.66
C GLY A 425 2.04 -5.79 12.33
N HIS A 426 2.99 -5.85 13.23
CA HIS A 426 4.20 -6.66 13.10
C HIS A 426 3.90 -8.16 13.12
N ALA A 427 4.41 -8.89 12.13
CA ALA A 427 4.18 -10.34 12.00
C ALA A 427 4.72 -11.16 13.19
N CYS A 428 5.68 -10.64 13.91
CA CYS A 428 6.20 -11.24 15.12
C CYS A 428 5.26 -11.19 16.33
N GLY A 429 4.19 -10.36 16.26
CA GLY A 429 3.24 -10.19 17.34
C GLY A 429 3.58 -9.06 18.33
N MET A 430 4.56 -8.22 18.03
CA MET A 430 4.89 -7.05 18.85
C MET A 430 3.93 -5.90 18.53
N ASP A 431 3.38 -5.29 19.58
CA ASP A 431 2.58 -4.08 19.45
C ASP A 431 3.46 -2.83 19.45
N PHE A 432 3.12 -1.82 18.65
CA PHE A 432 3.67 -0.48 18.77
C PHE A 432 2.73 0.41 19.59
N LYS A 433 3.29 1.20 20.54
CA LYS A 433 2.53 2.08 21.42
C LYS A 433 2.97 3.54 21.26
N ALA A 434 2.18 4.31 20.53
CA ALA A 434 2.45 5.71 20.18
C ALA A 434 2.73 6.61 21.39
N GLY A 435 1.98 6.42 22.49
CA GLY A 435 2.16 7.22 23.71
C GLY A 435 3.48 6.97 24.42
N ASP A 436 3.99 5.75 24.36
CA ASP A 436 5.29 5.38 24.94
C ASP A 436 6.42 5.94 24.08
N GLN A 437 6.31 5.76 22.77
CA GLN A 437 7.26 6.24 21.78
C GLN A 437 7.44 7.77 21.84
N LEU A 438 6.37 8.54 21.80
CA LEU A 438 6.44 10.01 21.85
C LEU A 438 6.96 10.54 23.20
N ARG A 439 6.81 9.77 24.28
CA ARG A 439 7.37 10.12 25.60
C ARG A 439 8.88 9.87 25.64
N GLU A 440 9.36 8.79 25.05
CA GLU A 440 10.76 8.38 25.03
C GLU A 440 11.56 9.12 23.95
N HIS A 441 10.91 9.49 22.86
CA HIS A 441 11.47 10.15 21.67
C HIS A 441 10.73 11.45 21.35
N PRO A 442 10.91 12.53 22.15
CA PRO A 442 10.18 13.79 21.98
C PRO A 442 10.51 14.53 20.67
N GLU A 443 11.56 14.14 19.95
CA GLU A 443 11.89 14.62 18.61
C GLU A 443 10.78 14.34 17.58
N PHE A 444 9.96 13.31 17.80
CA PHE A 444 8.78 12.98 16.98
C PHE A 444 7.50 13.66 17.47
N GLY A 445 7.61 14.65 18.35
CA GLY A 445 6.44 15.36 18.90
C GLY A 445 5.56 16.06 17.85
N TRP A 446 6.03 16.22 16.61
CA TRP A 446 5.24 16.73 15.48
C TRP A 446 4.15 15.76 15.02
N GLU A 447 4.27 14.47 15.34
CA GLU A 447 3.28 13.41 15.07
C GLU A 447 2.19 13.32 16.15
N GLN A 448 2.30 14.12 17.21
CA GLN A 448 1.36 14.07 18.33
C GLN A 448 -0.08 14.32 17.87
N GLY A 449 -0.98 13.43 18.27
CA GLY A 449 -2.41 13.51 17.94
C GLY A 449 -2.80 12.85 16.62
N VAL A 450 -1.81 12.39 15.80
CA VAL A 450 -2.04 11.65 14.56
C VAL A 450 -1.37 10.27 14.57
N LEU A 451 -0.22 10.12 15.24
CA LEU A 451 0.40 8.81 15.48
C LEU A 451 -0.53 7.96 16.35
N ARG A 452 -0.74 6.71 15.95
CA ARG A 452 -1.63 5.74 16.62
C ARG A 452 -0.88 4.53 17.10
N ASP A 453 -1.44 3.86 18.10
CA ASP A 453 -1.04 2.49 18.42
C ASP A 453 -1.26 1.60 17.20
N MET A 454 -0.38 0.64 17.03
CA MET A 454 -0.49 -0.41 16.02
C MET A 454 -0.40 -1.77 16.75
N ASP A 455 -1.55 -2.39 16.92
CA ASP A 455 -1.65 -3.70 17.53
C ASP A 455 -1.32 -4.79 16.52
N ALA A 456 -0.64 -5.82 16.93
CA ALA A 456 -0.41 -7.01 16.13
C ALA A 456 -1.63 -7.94 16.21
N TYR A 457 -2.32 -8.13 15.10
CA TYR A 457 -3.50 -8.97 15.00
C TYR A 457 -3.17 -10.38 14.48
N PRO A 458 -4.01 -11.38 14.72
CA PRO A 458 -3.78 -12.71 14.16
C PRO A 458 -3.95 -12.72 12.63
N TRP A 459 -3.20 -13.59 11.95
CA TRP A 459 -3.37 -13.88 10.52
C TRP A 459 -4.82 -14.16 10.19
N THR A 460 -5.35 -13.47 9.20
CA THR A 460 -6.78 -13.46 8.86
C THR A 460 -6.95 -13.69 7.37
N LYS A 461 -7.73 -14.70 7.00
CA LYS A 461 -8.05 -14.97 5.61
C LYS A 461 -9.14 -14.02 5.11
N PHE A 462 -8.88 -13.41 3.96
CA PHE A 462 -9.83 -12.64 3.15
C PHE A 462 -10.06 -13.33 1.81
N SER A 463 -11.24 -13.16 1.27
CA SER A 463 -11.64 -13.66 -0.05
C SER A 463 -12.71 -12.76 -0.64
N ILE A 464 -12.86 -12.81 -1.95
CA ILE A 464 -13.93 -12.11 -2.65
C ILE A 464 -15.30 -12.44 -2.10
N ALA A 465 -16.24 -11.47 -2.17
CA ALA A 465 -17.64 -11.69 -1.87
C ALA A 465 -18.25 -12.71 -2.85
N LYS A 466 -19.18 -13.55 -2.31
CA LYS A 466 -19.88 -14.58 -3.08
C LYS A 466 -21.03 -13.98 -3.89
#